data_827d1933497f16be0dedaebe1b964f45
#
_entry.id   827d1933497f16be0dedaebe1b964f45
#
_cell.length_a   1.000
_cell.length_b   1.000
_cell.length_c   1.000
_cell.angle_alpha   90.00
_cell.angle_beta   90.00
_cell.angle_gamma   90.00
#
_symmetry.space_group_name_H-M   'P 1'
#
loop_
_entity.id
_entity.type
_entity.pdbx_description
1 polymer ?
#
loop_
_entity_poly.entity_id
_entity_poly.type
_entity_poly.pdbx_seq_one_letter_code
_entity_poly.pdbx_strand_id
1 'polypeptide(L)'
;MSEAAVRVRRRPHLAPILLPLLVVLAAGAGVFWLGTSARTTVVIVLKHAEAAAEPRGDPDLSPAGEARAAGLGDFLADALAGGKVDYLYAGDTRRAQQTALPIANRFGLPVNLLAPGEWEGLASRLRSDHRGRTIVVVGYPSTVPNLVAQLAGEAGRVSEAADGVAYVVVIPIPGSTRLFQLRYGPPGQARAQR
;
A
#
# COMPACT_ATOMS: atom_id res chain seq x y z
N MET A 1 -2.66 73.85 46.46
CA MET A 1 -1.74 72.80 45.97
C MET A 1 -2.56 71.50 45.90
N SER A 2 -2.96 71.10 44.72
CA SER A 2 -3.81 69.90 44.48
C SER A 2 -2.93 68.81 43.95
N GLU A 3 -2.71 67.77 44.74
CA GLU A 3 -1.99 66.52 44.30
C GLU A 3 -2.88 65.65 43.43
N ALA A 4 -2.57 65.55 42.14
CA ALA A 4 -3.23 64.70 41.23
C ALA A 4 -2.73 63.23 41.43
N ALA A 5 -3.53 62.42 42.10
CA ALA A 5 -3.27 60.96 42.24
C ALA A 5 -3.33 60.23 40.88
N VAL A 6 -2.17 59.82 40.38
CA VAL A 6 -2.06 58.98 39.19
C VAL A 6 -2.62 57.58 39.49
N ARG A 7 -3.80 57.28 39.02
CA ARG A 7 -4.37 55.92 39.04
C ARG A 7 -3.63 55.02 38.07
N VAL A 8 -2.70 54.23 38.53
CA VAL A 8 -2.08 53.14 37.79
C VAL A 8 -3.14 52.04 37.54
N ARG A 9 -3.66 51.99 36.33
CA ARG A 9 -4.61 50.97 35.88
C ARG A 9 -3.87 49.64 35.78
N ARG A 10 -3.97 48.78 36.80
CA ARG A 10 -3.43 47.42 36.77
C ARG A 10 -4.13 46.66 35.66
N ARG A 11 -3.42 46.33 34.58
CA ARG A 11 -3.91 45.43 33.53
C ARG A 11 -4.01 44.04 34.13
N PRO A 12 -5.15 43.32 33.97
CA PRO A 12 -5.26 41.96 34.46
C PRO A 12 -4.19 41.10 33.79
N HIS A 13 -3.37 40.47 34.62
CA HIS A 13 -2.33 39.55 34.14
C HIS A 13 -2.98 38.25 33.70
N LEU A 14 -3.54 38.19 32.47
CA LEU A 14 -4.06 36.97 31.85
C LEU A 14 -2.94 36.06 31.30
N ALA A 15 -1.71 36.61 31.18
CA ALA A 15 -0.54 35.90 30.68
C ALA A 15 -0.25 34.56 31.39
N PRO A 16 -0.35 34.45 32.75
CA PRO A 16 -0.04 33.16 33.40
C PRO A 16 -1.05 32.04 33.12
N ILE A 17 -2.27 32.39 32.64
CA ILE A 17 -3.30 31.39 32.29
C ILE A 17 -3.27 31.08 30.79
N LEU A 18 -2.99 32.06 29.94
CA LEU A 18 -2.98 31.91 28.49
C LEU A 18 -1.80 31.05 28.01
N LEU A 19 -0.65 31.17 28.63
CA LEU A 19 0.54 30.42 28.23
C LEU A 19 0.37 28.90 28.40
N PRO A 20 -0.04 28.35 29.57
CA PRO A 20 -0.28 26.93 29.72
C PRO A 20 -1.43 26.42 28.84
N LEU A 21 -2.47 27.23 28.63
CA LEU A 21 -3.57 26.86 27.71
C LEU A 21 -3.08 26.75 26.28
N LEU A 22 -2.24 27.65 25.79
CA LEU A 22 -1.62 27.59 24.48
C LEU A 22 -0.72 26.36 24.32
N VAL A 23 0.05 26.02 25.36
CA VAL A 23 0.91 24.82 25.36
C VAL A 23 0.05 23.55 25.27
N VAL A 24 -1.03 23.47 26.05
CA VAL A 24 -1.95 22.30 26.01
C VAL A 24 -2.64 22.19 24.66
N LEU A 25 -3.10 23.31 24.08
CA LEU A 25 -3.71 23.32 22.74
C LEU A 25 -2.70 22.94 21.65
N ALA A 26 -1.47 23.44 21.73
CA ALA A 26 -0.41 23.09 20.78
C ALA A 26 0.00 21.62 20.91
N ALA A 27 0.12 21.10 22.13
CA ALA A 27 0.38 19.68 22.37
C ALA A 27 -0.78 18.79 21.88
N GLY A 28 -2.03 19.17 22.17
CA GLY A 28 -3.22 18.48 21.68
C GLY A 28 -3.32 18.49 20.16
N ALA A 29 -3.07 19.62 19.52
CA ALA A 29 -3.01 19.74 18.06
C ALA A 29 -1.87 18.92 17.46
N GLY A 30 -0.71 18.88 18.12
CA GLY A 30 0.44 18.07 17.71
C GLY A 30 0.13 16.56 17.78
N VAL A 31 -0.46 16.10 18.87
CA VAL A 31 -0.88 14.70 19.04
C VAL A 31 -1.98 14.34 18.03
N PHE A 32 -2.96 15.20 17.82
CA PHE A 32 -4.01 15.01 16.81
C PHE A 32 -3.42 14.95 15.40
N TRP A 33 -2.51 15.86 15.07
CA TRP A 33 -1.84 15.88 13.76
C TRP A 33 -0.97 14.64 13.54
N LEU A 34 -0.19 14.22 14.53
CA LEU A 34 0.59 12.97 14.49
C LEU A 34 -0.32 11.75 14.32
N GLY A 35 -1.43 11.65 15.06
CA GLY A 35 -2.38 10.55 14.98
C GLY A 35 -3.10 10.47 13.60
N THR A 36 -3.38 11.62 12.98
CA THR A 36 -3.99 11.65 11.63
C THR A 36 -2.97 11.48 10.51
N SER A 37 -1.70 11.80 10.75
CA SER A 37 -0.62 11.68 9.78
C SER A 37 0.08 10.32 9.80
N ALA A 38 -0.01 9.57 10.90
CA ALA A 38 0.56 8.23 11.04
C ALA A 38 -0.27 7.21 10.26
N ARG A 39 -0.15 7.24 8.93
CA ARG A 39 -0.84 6.31 8.03
C ARG A 39 0.19 5.39 7.38
N THR A 40 -0.07 4.10 7.45
CA THR A 40 0.75 3.10 6.78
C THR A 40 0.13 2.74 5.45
N THR A 41 0.85 2.94 4.36
CA THR A 41 0.46 2.45 3.04
C THR A 41 1.01 1.04 2.86
N VAL A 42 0.18 0.11 2.43
CA VAL A 42 0.57 -1.27 2.14
C VAL A 42 0.37 -1.51 0.65
N VAL A 43 1.45 -1.87 -0.04
CA VAL A 43 1.38 -2.22 -1.46
C VAL A 43 1.78 -3.68 -1.61
N ILE A 44 0.84 -4.50 -2.09
CA ILE A 44 1.04 -5.92 -2.35
C ILE A 44 1.23 -6.08 -3.86
N VAL A 45 2.44 -6.45 -4.26
CA VAL A 45 2.81 -6.59 -5.68
C VAL A 45 3.02 -8.07 -5.98
N LEU A 46 2.36 -8.57 -7.01
CA LEU A 46 2.53 -9.95 -7.45
C LEU A 46 2.52 -10.01 -8.99
N LYS A 47 3.16 -11.01 -9.55
CA LYS A 47 3.03 -11.27 -10.99
C LYS A 47 1.77 -12.06 -11.27
N HIS A 48 1.28 -11.99 -12.51
CA HIS A 48 0.19 -12.85 -12.97
C HIS A 48 0.52 -14.34 -12.74
N ALA A 49 -0.49 -15.17 -12.53
CA ALA A 49 -0.34 -16.61 -12.43
C ALA A 49 0.10 -17.23 -13.77
N GLU A 50 0.40 -18.51 -13.77
CA GLU A 50 0.96 -19.21 -14.92
C GLU A 50 0.05 -19.10 -16.16
N ALA A 51 0.61 -18.66 -17.26
CA ALA A 51 -0.10 -18.53 -18.52
C ALA A 51 -0.09 -19.86 -19.29
N ALA A 52 -1.10 -20.07 -20.14
CA ALA A 52 -1.10 -21.13 -21.14
C ALA A 52 0.00 -20.89 -22.20
N ALA A 53 0.43 -21.97 -22.88
CA ALA A 53 1.43 -21.85 -23.93
C ALA A 53 0.87 -21.21 -25.20
N GLU A 54 -0.42 -21.36 -25.45
CA GLU A 54 -1.13 -20.83 -26.62
C GLU A 54 -2.44 -20.15 -26.22
N PRO A 55 -2.93 -19.15 -26.97
CA PRO A 55 -2.29 -18.57 -28.15
C PRO A 55 -1.09 -17.70 -27.81
N ARG A 56 -0.10 -17.56 -28.71
CA ARG A 56 1.04 -16.66 -28.51
C ARG A 56 0.58 -15.22 -28.43
N GLY A 57 1.28 -14.44 -27.59
CA GLY A 57 1.04 -13.00 -27.40
C GLY A 57 0.30 -12.71 -26.11
N ASP A 58 -0.99 -12.93 -26.05
CA ASP A 58 -1.80 -12.71 -24.83
C ASP A 58 -2.63 -13.96 -24.47
N PRO A 59 -1.98 -15.04 -23.99
CA PRO A 59 -2.67 -16.25 -23.58
C PRO A 59 -3.49 -16.05 -22.32
N ASP A 60 -4.48 -16.90 -22.13
CA ASP A 60 -5.18 -17.08 -20.87
C ASP A 60 -4.28 -17.72 -19.80
N LEU A 61 -4.77 -17.83 -18.59
CA LEU A 61 -4.11 -18.64 -17.57
C LEU A 61 -4.12 -20.13 -17.98
N SER A 62 -3.06 -20.82 -17.59
CA SER A 62 -3.07 -22.28 -17.64
C SER A 62 -3.99 -22.86 -16.55
N PRO A 63 -4.40 -24.14 -16.61
CA PRO A 63 -5.16 -24.76 -15.53
C PRO A 63 -4.47 -24.66 -14.16
N ALA A 64 -3.14 -24.70 -14.12
CA ALA A 64 -2.37 -24.50 -12.91
C ALA A 64 -2.43 -23.03 -12.44
N GLY A 65 -2.39 -22.08 -13.38
CA GLY A 65 -2.54 -20.66 -13.11
C GLY A 65 -3.93 -20.30 -12.59
N GLU A 66 -4.97 -20.86 -13.19
CA GLU A 66 -6.36 -20.69 -12.72
C GLU A 66 -6.54 -21.21 -11.29
N ALA A 67 -6.03 -22.40 -11.00
CA ALA A 67 -6.09 -22.98 -9.66
C ALA A 67 -5.32 -22.13 -8.64
N ARG A 68 -4.19 -21.53 -9.05
CA ARG A 68 -3.43 -20.62 -8.18
C ARG A 68 -4.14 -19.29 -7.95
N ALA A 69 -4.72 -18.72 -9.00
CA ALA A 69 -5.44 -17.46 -8.94
C ALA A 69 -6.72 -17.58 -8.10
N ALA A 70 -7.45 -18.69 -8.21
CA ALA A 70 -8.72 -18.91 -7.52
C ALA A 70 -8.64 -18.69 -5.99
N GLY A 71 -7.56 -19.13 -5.34
CA GLY A 71 -7.35 -18.96 -3.90
C GLY A 71 -6.79 -17.60 -3.48
N LEU A 72 -6.47 -16.71 -4.43
CA LEU A 72 -5.70 -15.50 -4.13
C LEU A 72 -6.51 -14.48 -3.32
N GLY A 73 -7.81 -14.38 -3.57
CA GLY A 73 -8.70 -13.51 -2.83
C GLY A 73 -8.78 -13.88 -1.34
N ASP A 74 -8.97 -15.16 -1.03
CA ASP A 74 -9.04 -15.65 0.34
C ASP A 74 -7.68 -15.58 1.04
N PHE A 75 -6.60 -15.94 0.34
CA PHE A 75 -5.24 -15.76 0.84
C PHE A 75 -4.96 -14.32 1.29
N LEU A 76 -5.34 -13.33 0.48
CA LEU A 76 -5.14 -11.92 0.83
C LEU A 76 -6.04 -11.49 1.99
N ALA A 77 -7.28 -11.99 2.07
CA ALA A 77 -8.17 -11.71 3.20
C ALA A 77 -7.59 -12.24 4.51
N ASP A 78 -7.04 -13.45 4.51
CA ASP A 78 -6.38 -14.05 5.66
C ASP A 78 -5.08 -13.30 6.02
N ALA A 79 -4.24 -13.01 5.04
CA ALA A 79 -2.98 -12.29 5.24
C ALA A 79 -3.18 -10.86 5.79
N LEU A 80 -4.30 -10.23 5.46
CA LEU A 80 -4.69 -8.92 5.98
C LEU A 80 -5.49 -9.00 7.29
N ALA A 81 -5.67 -10.19 7.87
CA ALA A 81 -6.41 -10.41 9.13
C ALA A 81 -7.80 -9.75 9.14
N GLY A 82 -8.55 -9.88 8.04
CA GLY A 82 -9.85 -9.25 7.87
C GLY A 82 -9.81 -7.77 7.50
N GLY A 83 -8.61 -7.22 7.25
CA GLY A 83 -8.44 -5.89 6.67
C GLY A 83 -9.00 -5.82 5.25
N LYS A 84 -9.05 -4.62 4.70
CA LYS A 84 -9.58 -4.37 3.35
C LYS A 84 -8.45 -4.08 2.35
N VAL A 85 -8.73 -4.39 1.11
CA VAL A 85 -8.02 -3.83 -0.04
C VAL A 85 -8.80 -2.60 -0.49
N ASP A 86 -8.12 -1.48 -0.71
CA ASP A 86 -8.77 -0.23 -1.15
C ASP A 86 -8.71 -0.08 -2.68
N TYR A 87 -7.63 -0.55 -3.31
CA TYR A 87 -7.41 -0.44 -4.76
C TYR A 87 -6.79 -1.71 -5.32
N LEU A 88 -7.24 -2.10 -6.51
CA LEU A 88 -6.71 -3.22 -7.26
C LEU A 88 -6.30 -2.75 -8.65
N TYR A 89 -5.03 -2.93 -8.98
CA TYR A 89 -4.46 -2.64 -10.29
C TYR A 89 -4.02 -3.93 -10.97
N ALA A 90 -4.18 -4.02 -12.28
CA ALA A 90 -3.67 -5.14 -13.07
C ALA A 90 -3.13 -4.64 -14.41
N GLY A 91 -2.13 -5.30 -14.94
CA GLY A 91 -1.72 -5.10 -16.33
C GLY A 91 -2.85 -5.40 -17.30
N ASP A 92 -2.76 -4.85 -18.49
CA ASP A 92 -3.78 -4.89 -19.54
C ASP A 92 -3.94 -6.26 -20.24
N THR A 93 -3.04 -7.22 -19.97
CA THR A 93 -3.14 -8.57 -20.55
C THR A 93 -4.21 -9.43 -19.88
N ARG A 94 -4.77 -10.38 -20.64
CA ARG A 94 -5.80 -11.32 -20.16
C ARG A 94 -5.35 -12.08 -18.91
N ARG A 95 -4.13 -12.62 -18.90
CA ARG A 95 -3.58 -13.36 -17.74
C ARG A 95 -3.47 -12.51 -16.47
N ALA A 96 -3.13 -11.23 -16.60
CA ALA A 96 -3.09 -10.32 -15.46
C ALA A 96 -4.50 -10.01 -14.92
N GLN A 97 -5.44 -9.76 -15.80
CA GLN A 97 -6.84 -9.53 -15.46
C GLN A 97 -7.47 -10.76 -14.81
N GLN A 98 -7.26 -11.96 -15.39
CA GLN A 98 -7.75 -13.22 -14.84
C GLN A 98 -7.17 -13.52 -13.46
N THR A 99 -5.90 -13.17 -13.22
CA THR A 99 -5.29 -13.30 -11.90
C THR A 99 -5.90 -12.32 -10.90
N ALA A 100 -6.24 -11.11 -11.33
CA ALA A 100 -6.85 -10.08 -10.46
C ALA A 100 -8.32 -10.36 -10.13
N LEU A 101 -9.06 -11.07 -11.01
CA LEU A 101 -10.50 -11.27 -10.89
C LEU A 101 -10.94 -11.90 -9.55
N PRO A 102 -10.33 -12.98 -9.02
CA PRO A 102 -10.70 -13.53 -7.71
C PRO A 102 -10.49 -12.53 -6.56
N ILE A 103 -9.48 -11.65 -6.66
CA ILE A 103 -9.26 -10.57 -5.69
C ILE A 103 -10.38 -9.54 -5.81
N ALA A 104 -10.71 -9.12 -7.02
CA ALA A 104 -11.81 -8.19 -7.30
C ALA A 104 -13.12 -8.69 -6.71
N ASN A 105 -13.46 -9.95 -6.96
CA ASN A 105 -14.67 -10.59 -6.46
C ASN A 105 -14.68 -10.68 -4.93
N ARG A 106 -13.57 -11.04 -4.32
CA ARG A 106 -13.46 -11.22 -2.85
C ARG A 106 -13.63 -9.92 -2.08
N PHE A 107 -13.10 -8.81 -2.62
CA PHE A 107 -13.13 -7.51 -1.96
C PHE A 107 -14.16 -6.54 -2.55
N GLY A 108 -14.93 -6.93 -3.56
CA GLY A 108 -15.93 -6.08 -4.20
C GLY A 108 -15.33 -4.86 -4.91
N LEU A 109 -14.16 -5.01 -5.54
CA LEU A 109 -13.42 -3.89 -6.14
C LEU A 109 -13.42 -3.96 -7.68
N PRO A 110 -13.41 -2.81 -8.35
CA PRO A 110 -13.08 -2.77 -9.77
C PRO A 110 -11.58 -3.06 -9.98
N VAL A 111 -11.26 -3.67 -11.12
CA VAL A 111 -9.88 -3.82 -11.58
C VAL A 111 -9.51 -2.59 -12.39
N ASN A 112 -8.53 -1.81 -11.90
CA ASN A 112 -7.97 -0.68 -12.63
C ASN A 112 -6.87 -1.19 -13.55
N LEU A 113 -7.08 -1.12 -14.85
CA LEU A 113 -6.10 -1.61 -15.82
C LEU A 113 -4.97 -0.60 -16.00
N LEU A 114 -3.75 -1.10 -16.12
CA LEU A 114 -2.54 -0.34 -16.37
C LEU A 114 -2.04 -0.63 -17.79
N ALA A 115 -2.10 0.36 -18.65
CA ALA A 115 -1.48 0.31 -19.95
C ALA A 115 0.07 0.26 -19.83
N PRO A 116 0.81 -0.21 -20.86
CA PRO A 116 2.28 -0.35 -20.79
C PRO A 116 3.02 0.90 -20.30
N GLY A 117 2.63 2.09 -20.75
CA GLY A 117 3.24 3.36 -20.34
C GLY A 117 2.90 3.84 -18.92
N GLU A 118 1.89 3.27 -18.29
CA GLU A 118 1.43 3.71 -16.95
C GLU A 118 2.22 3.09 -15.79
N TRP A 119 3.08 2.11 -16.08
CA TRP A 119 3.98 1.52 -15.09
C TRP A 119 5.07 2.48 -14.65
N GLU A 120 5.48 3.41 -15.54
CA GLU A 120 6.37 4.50 -15.19
C GLU A 120 5.65 5.47 -14.24
N GLY A 121 6.32 5.83 -13.15
CA GLY A 121 5.76 6.70 -12.14
C GLY A 121 4.67 6.08 -11.25
N LEU A 122 4.27 4.82 -11.47
CA LEU A 122 3.27 4.15 -10.63
C LEU A 122 3.67 4.15 -9.16
N ALA A 123 4.92 3.85 -8.83
CA ALA A 123 5.42 3.87 -7.46
C ALA A 123 5.24 5.24 -6.79
N SER A 124 5.46 6.33 -7.53
CA SER A 124 5.25 7.69 -7.04
C SER A 124 3.76 7.95 -6.77
N ARG A 125 2.89 7.60 -7.72
CA ARG A 125 1.42 7.73 -7.56
C ARG A 125 0.91 6.93 -6.35
N LEU A 126 1.38 5.68 -6.17
CA LEU A 126 0.98 4.87 -5.03
C LEU A 126 1.41 5.49 -3.69
N ARG A 127 2.54 6.18 -3.65
CA ARG A 127 3.02 6.88 -2.46
C ARG A 127 2.30 8.20 -2.18
N SER A 128 1.94 8.96 -3.22
CA SER A 128 1.30 10.28 -3.07
C SER A 128 -0.21 10.16 -2.89
N ASP A 129 -0.88 9.43 -3.79
CA ASP A 129 -2.34 9.49 -3.94
C ASP A 129 -3.05 8.44 -3.06
N HIS A 130 -2.31 7.37 -2.68
CA HIS A 130 -2.87 6.25 -1.91
C HIS A 130 -2.32 6.12 -0.49
N ARG A 131 -1.99 7.25 0.14
CA ARG A 131 -1.48 7.26 1.53
C ARG A 131 -2.46 6.61 2.51
N GLY A 132 -1.95 5.68 3.32
CA GLY A 132 -2.73 4.97 4.33
C GLY A 132 -3.73 3.98 3.74
N ARG A 133 -3.52 3.53 2.51
CA ARG A 133 -4.35 2.58 1.79
C ARG A 133 -3.64 1.25 1.61
N THR A 134 -4.42 0.20 1.42
CA THR A 134 -3.94 -1.11 1.01
C THR A 134 -4.23 -1.30 -0.47
N ILE A 135 -3.18 -1.51 -1.25
CA ILE A 135 -3.24 -1.60 -2.71
C ILE A 135 -2.69 -2.95 -3.15
N VAL A 136 -3.36 -3.59 -4.08
CA VAL A 136 -2.85 -4.79 -4.76
C VAL A 136 -2.53 -4.45 -6.21
N VAL A 137 -1.37 -4.89 -6.68
CA VAL A 137 -0.91 -4.69 -8.06
C VAL A 137 -0.51 -6.04 -8.66
N VAL A 138 -1.21 -6.44 -9.72
CA VAL A 138 -0.91 -7.64 -10.51
C VAL A 138 -0.13 -7.23 -11.76
N GLY A 139 1.15 -7.54 -11.78
CA GLY A 139 2.06 -7.12 -12.86
C GLY A 139 2.65 -8.27 -13.67
N TYR A 140 3.74 -7.96 -14.35
CA TYR A 140 4.50 -8.86 -15.21
C TYR A 140 5.84 -9.24 -14.57
N PRO A 141 6.49 -10.33 -15.02
CA PRO A 141 7.84 -10.67 -14.56
C PRO A 141 8.85 -9.53 -14.70
N SER A 142 8.69 -8.68 -15.72
CA SER A 142 9.55 -7.52 -15.97
C SER A 142 9.21 -6.29 -15.13
N THR A 143 7.92 -6.08 -14.77
CA THR A 143 7.49 -4.85 -14.08
C THR A 143 7.51 -5.00 -12.55
N VAL A 144 7.24 -6.19 -12.03
CA VAL A 144 7.18 -6.45 -10.58
C VAL A 144 8.50 -6.13 -9.87
N PRO A 145 9.69 -6.60 -10.32
CA PRO A 145 10.94 -6.28 -9.66
C PRO A 145 11.22 -4.78 -9.62
N ASN A 146 10.97 -4.09 -10.72
CA ASN A 146 11.19 -2.65 -10.84
C ASN A 146 10.25 -1.86 -9.91
N LEU A 147 8.97 -2.22 -9.86
CA LEU A 147 8.00 -1.57 -8.98
C LEU A 147 8.35 -1.78 -7.50
N VAL A 148 8.72 -3.01 -7.12
CA VAL A 148 9.13 -3.34 -5.75
C VAL A 148 10.40 -2.56 -5.37
N ALA A 149 11.40 -2.49 -6.25
CA ALA A 149 12.62 -1.72 -6.02
C ALA A 149 12.33 -0.22 -5.85
N GLN A 150 11.47 0.35 -6.69
CA GLN A 150 11.05 1.75 -6.56
C GLN A 150 10.28 2.02 -5.26
N LEU A 151 9.45 1.08 -4.80
CA LEU A 151 8.68 1.22 -3.56
C LEU A 151 9.51 0.95 -2.30
N ALA A 152 10.42 0.00 -2.31
CA ALA A 152 11.16 -0.43 -1.12
C ALA A 152 12.60 0.12 -1.07
N GLY A 153 13.08 0.78 -2.12
CA GLY A 153 14.45 1.26 -2.22
C GLY A 153 15.45 0.08 -2.26
N GLU A 154 16.61 0.26 -1.65
CA GLU A 154 17.66 -0.79 -1.65
C GLU A 154 17.23 -2.11 -1.01
N ALA A 155 16.30 -2.07 -0.03
CA ALA A 155 15.72 -3.26 0.58
C ALA A 155 14.85 -4.08 -0.40
N GLY A 156 14.47 -3.50 -1.54
CA GLY A 156 13.55 -4.08 -2.53
C GLY A 156 14.22 -4.73 -3.72
N ARG A 157 15.49 -5.10 -3.65
CA ARG A 157 16.17 -5.79 -4.77
C ARG A 157 15.64 -7.22 -4.92
N VAL A 158 14.68 -7.35 -5.84
CA VAL A 158 14.15 -8.63 -6.30
C VAL A 158 14.70 -8.86 -7.69
N SER A 159 15.46 -9.93 -7.89
CA SER A 159 16.07 -10.23 -9.19
C SER A 159 15.04 -10.71 -10.21
N GLU A 160 14.06 -11.47 -9.76
CA GLU A 160 12.99 -12.03 -10.59
C GLU A 160 11.71 -12.19 -9.79
N ALA A 161 10.58 -11.95 -10.44
CA ALA A 161 9.26 -12.17 -9.85
C ALA A 161 8.92 -13.67 -9.87
N ALA A 162 9.02 -14.33 -8.72
CA ALA A 162 8.74 -15.75 -8.59
C ALA A 162 7.23 -16.05 -8.64
N ASP A 163 6.88 -17.26 -9.14
CA ASP A 163 5.51 -17.75 -9.11
C ASP A 163 5.06 -18.00 -7.67
N GLY A 164 3.80 -17.67 -7.39
CA GLY A 164 3.23 -17.87 -6.06
C GLY A 164 3.88 -17.03 -4.96
N VAL A 165 4.49 -15.90 -5.30
CA VAL A 165 5.05 -14.95 -4.33
C VAL A 165 4.36 -13.60 -4.45
N ALA A 166 3.89 -13.09 -3.34
CA ALA A 166 3.41 -11.73 -3.16
C ALA A 166 4.46 -10.92 -2.38
N TYR A 167 4.86 -9.79 -2.93
CA TYR A 167 5.79 -8.84 -2.33
C TYR A 167 4.99 -7.76 -1.59
N VAL A 168 5.05 -7.76 -0.27
CA VAL A 168 4.33 -6.82 0.58
C VAL A 168 5.26 -5.70 0.99
N VAL A 169 5.04 -4.51 0.44
CA VAL A 169 5.79 -3.30 0.77
C VAL A 169 4.97 -2.47 1.75
N VAL A 170 5.47 -2.32 2.96
CA VAL A 170 4.85 -1.54 4.03
C VAL A 170 5.57 -0.20 4.13
N ILE A 171 4.85 0.88 3.87
CA ILE A 171 5.36 2.26 3.84
C ILE A 171 4.71 3.05 4.97
N PRO A 172 5.30 3.06 6.18
CA PRO A 172 4.81 3.88 7.28
C PRO A 172 5.15 5.36 7.05
N ILE A 173 4.30 6.26 7.52
CA ILE A 173 4.54 7.69 7.49
C ILE A 173 4.28 8.23 8.92
N PRO A 174 5.31 8.66 9.65
CA PRO A 174 6.75 8.58 9.36
C PRO A 174 7.33 7.18 9.58
N GLY A 175 8.44 6.86 8.93
CA GLY A 175 9.17 5.62 9.16
C GLY A 175 9.90 5.10 7.93
N SER A 176 10.61 3.99 8.10
CA SER A 176 11.34 3.31 7.02
C SER A 176 10.46 2.24 6.37
N THR A 177 10.53 2.15 5.05
CA THR A 177 9.83 1.12 4.28
C THR A 177 10.36 -0.27 4.61
N ARG A 178 9.47 -1.25 4.66
CA ARG A 178 9.79 -2.67 4.89
C ARG A 178 9.23 -3.51 3.76
N LEU A 179 9.97 -4.55 3.37
CA LEU A 179 9.56 -5.53 2.37
C LEU A 179 9.43 -6.90 3.03
N PHE A 180 8.32 -7.56 2.74
CA PHE A 180 8.06 -8.95 3.12
C PHE A 180 7.69 -9.74 1.86
N GLN A 181 7.98 -11.03 1.87
CA GLN A 181 7.57 -11.96 0.83
C GLN A 181 6.63 -13.00 1.43
N LEU A 182 5.45 -13.13 0.86
CA LEU A 182 4.47 -14.13 1.23
C LEU A 182 4.30 -15.11 0.09
N ARG A 183 4.31 -16.41 0.38
CA ARG A 183 4.04 -17.45 -0.62
C ARG A 183 2.58 -17.82 -0.60
N TYR A 184 1.97 -17.93 -1.77
CA TYR A 184 0.58 -18.34 -1.96
C TYR A 184 0.48 -19.45 -3.02
N GLY A 185 -0.63 -20.16 -3.02
CA GLY A 185 -0.90 -21.26 -3.95
C GLY A 185 -1.25 -22.54 -3.21
N PRO A 186 -1.62 -23.61 -3.94
CA PRO A 186 -2.05 -24.87 -3.32
C PRO A 186 -0.95 -25.45 -2.42
N PRO A 187 -1.35 -26.02 -1.26
CA PRO A 187 -0.42 -26.64 -0.32
C PRO A 187 0.33 -27.78 -1.03
N GLY A 188 1.65 -27.72 -1.03
CA GLY A 188 2.53 -28.72 -1.65
C GLY A 188 3.49 -28.14 -2.69
N GLN A 189 3.15 -27.08 -3.41
CA GLN A 189 4.07 -26.46 -4.39
C GLN A 189 5.14 -25.57 -3.72
N ALA A 190 4.91 -25.09 -2.51
CA ALA A 190 5.88 -24.31 -1.74
C ALA A 190 7.12 -25.11 -1.28
N ARG A 191 7.08 -26.46 -1.32
CA ARG A 191 8.18 -27.34 -0.89
C ARG A 191 9.12 -27.80 -2.00
N ALA A 192 8.73 -27.66 -3.27
CA ALA A 192 9.49 -28.20 -4.40
C ALA A 192 10.65 -27.29 -4.91
N GLN A 193 10.84 -26.12 -4.32
CA GLN A 193 11.85 -25.11 -4.73
C GLN A 193 12.83 -24.75 -3.61
N ARG A 194 13.23 -25.74 -2.81
CA ARG A 194 14.37 -25.59 -1.89
C ARG A 194 15.58 -26.32 -2.45
#